data_f601ea77f414cedb94b0277b5a038889
#
_entry.id   f601ea77f414cedb94b0277b5a038889
#
_cell.length_a   1.000
_cell.length_b   1.000
_cell.length_c   1.000
_cell.angle_alpha   90.00
_cell.angle_beta   90.00
_cell.angle_gamma   90.00
#
_symmetry.space_group_name_H-M   'P 1'
#
loop_
_entity.id
_entity.type
_entity.pdbx_description
1 polymer ?
#
loop_
_entity_poly.entity_id
_entity_poly.type
_entity_poly.pdbx_seq_one_letter_code
_entity_poly.pdbx_strand_id
1 'polypeptide(L)'
;MVSSNISADIESDELTCLIGANGIGKSTLMRTLAAFQPKLSGEIVVQGKEIDAYTDKELARIISVVLTERCDIQNMTVEELVGLGRSPYTGFWGTLNDADKEVVKQSIAWVGIEHLAQRHVQTLSDGERQKTMIAKALAQETPIIFLDEPTAFLDYTSKVDLLLLLHRLSRQMHKTIFLSTHDIELVLQIADKLWLMDAQSGVTIGSPQQLAQDGSLARFFSHEHITFDSDTRLITVHL
;
A
#
# COMPACT_ATOMS: atom_id res chain seq x y z
N MET A 1 19.32 12.53 -0.63
CA MET A 1 18.08 13.09 -0.05
C MET A 1 16.97 12.74 -1.03
N VAL A 2 15.93 12.04 -0.60
CA VAL A 2 14.91 11.52 -1.53
C VAL A 2 13.83 12.57 -1.80
N SER A 3 13.43 13.31 -0.79
CA SER A 3 12.48 14.42 -0.91
C SER A 3 12.63 15.38 0.26
N SER A 4 12.26 16.62 0.06
CA SER A 4 12.25 17.67 1.10
C SER A 4 10.97 18.49 1.00
N ASN A 5 10.60 19.12 2.13
CA ASN A 5 9.45 20.01 2.22
C ASN A 5 8.09 19.36 1.85
N ILE A 6 7.88 18.09 2.22
CA ILE A 6 6.55 17.47 2.13
C ILE A 6 5.74 17.94 3.33
N SER A 7 4.59 18.56 3.07
CA SER A 7 3.57 18.85 4.08
C SER A 7 2.26 18.30 3.56
N ALA A 8 1.76 17.26 4.20
CA ALA A 8 0.62 16.49 3.71
C ALA A 8 -0.06 15.69 4.80
N ASP A 9 -1.35 15.46 4.60
CA ASP A 9 -2.17 14.56 5.42
C ASP A 9 -2.59 13.34 4.59
N ILE A 10 -2.55 12.17 5.21
CA ILE A 10 -3.12 10.93 4.68
C ILE A 10 -4.38 10.65 5.50
N GLU A 11 -5.53 10.77 4.85
CA GLU A 11 -6.83 10.66 5.49
C GLU A 11 -7.24 9.20 5.72
N SER A 12 -8.11 8.99 6.72
CA SER A 12 -8.77 7.71 6.92
C SER A 12 -9.77 7.44 5.79
N ASP A 13 -10.09 6.15 5.59
CA ASP A 13 -11.08 5.71 4.60
C ASP A 13 -10.71 6.03 3.14
N GLU A 14 -9.48 6.48 2.87
CA GLU A 14 -9.00 6.80 1.54
C GLU A 14 -7.96 5.80 1.02
N LEU A 15 -7.99 5.58 -0.29
CA LEU A 15 -6.94 4.93 -1.04
C LEU A 15 -6.02 6.00 -1.64
N THR A 16 -4.88 6.22 -1.00
CA THR A 16 -3.85 7.14 -1.47
C THR A 16 -2.77 6.41 -2.26
N CYS A 17 -2.43 6.91 -3.44
CA CYS A 17 -1.43 6.30 -4.31
C CYS A 17 -0.23 7.23 -4.54
N LEU A 18 0.99 6.71 -4.30
CA LEU A 18 2.25 7.37 -4.57
C LEU A 18 2.77 6.95 -5.95
N ILE A 19 2.89 7.90 -6.86
CA ILE A 19 3.36 7.70 -8.24
C ILE A 19 4.68 8.44 -8.43
N GLY A 20 5.59 7.88 -9.20
CA GLY A 20 6.86 8.50 -9.57
C GLY A 20 7.75 7.53 -10.34
N ALA A 21 8.77 8.04 -10.98
CA ALA A 21 9.72 7.24 -11.75
C ALA A 21 10.42 6.18 -10.87
N ASN A 22 10.93 5.13 -11.51
CA ASN A 22 11.72 4.12 -10.81
C ASN A 22 13.00 4.76 -10.24
N GLY A 23 13.35 4.39 -9.00
CA GLY A 23 14.53 4.92 -8.32
C GLY A 23 14.38 6.34 -7.74
N ILE A 24 13.23 7.01 -7.89
CA ILE A 24 13.02 8.36 -7.35
C ILE A 24 12.93 8.39 -5.81
N GLY A 25 12.71 7.22 -5.18
CA GLY A 25 12.67 7.10 -3.72
C GLY A 25 11.31 6.81 -3.11
N LYS A 26 10.33 6.30 -3.89
CA LYS A 26 8.99 5.93 -3.38
C LYS A 26 9.08 4.99 -2.18
N SER A 27 9.79 3.87 -2.30
CA SER A 27 9.95 2.90 -1.21
C SER A 27 10.70 3.48 -0.01
N THR A 28 11.66 4.38 -0.25
CA THR A 28 12.37 5.10 0.82
C THR A 28 11.40 6.00 1.60
N LEU A 29 10.57 6.78 0.90
CA LEU A 29 9.55 7.61 1.54
C LEU A 29 8.56 6.77 2.34
N MET A 30 8.06 5.68 1.75
CA MET A 30 7.13 4.77 2.45
C MET A 30 7.75 4.15 3.70
N ARG A 31 9.00 3.68 3.61
CA ARG A 31 9.73 3.12 4.78
C ARG A 31 9.93 4.17 5.87
N THR A 32 10.14 5.43 5.49
CA THR A 32 10.24 6.55 6.44
C THR A 32 8.90 6.84 7.10
N LEU A 33 7.80 6.91 6.32
CA LEU A 33 6.44 7.11 6.84
C LEU A 33 5.97 5.95 7.75
N ALA A 34 6.46 4.74 7.49
CA ALA A 34 6.18 3.55 8.29
C ALA A 34 7.15 3.34 9.47
N ALA A 35 8.06 4.27 9.74
CA ALA A 35 9.11 4.18 10.76
C ALA A 35 10.10 3.01 10.59
N PHE A 36 10.22 2.42 9.39
CA PHE A 36 11.24 1.39 9.11
C PHE A 36 12.62 1.98 8.86
N GLN A 37 12.70 3.28 8.62
CA GLN A 37 13.94 4.04 8.60
C GLN A 37 13.73 5.43 9.18
N PRO A 38 14.76 6.03 9.82
CA PRO A 38 14.61 7.33 10.43
C PRO A 38 14.39 8.43 9.38
N LYS A 39 13.53 9.39 9.71
CA LYS A 39 13.42 10.64 8.95
C LYS A 39 14.70 11.47 9.12
N LEU A 40 15.06 12.25 8.10
CA LEU A 40 16.22 13.16 8.16
C LEU A 40 15.87 14.47 8.88
N SER A 41 14.64 14.94 8.73
CA SER A 41 14.13 16.17 9.36
C SER A 41 12.61 16.21 9.27
N GLY A 42 11.98 17.18 9.91
CA GLY A 42 10.52 17.33 9.92
C GLY A 42 9.84 16.46 10.97
N GLU A 43 8.54 16.36 10.88
CA GLU A 43 7.67 15.70 11.86
C GLU A 43 6.72 14.75 11.13
N ILE A 44 6.49 13.56 11.67
CA ILE A 44 5.48 12.61 11.20
C ILE A 44 4.57 12.32 12.37
N VAL A 45 3.33 12.75 12.27
CA VAL A 45 2.33 12.58 13.32
C VAL A 45 1.35 11.49 12.94
N VAL A 46 1.17 10.50 13.81
CA VAL A 46 0.24 9.40 13.64
C VAL A 46 -0.69 9.36 14.84
N GLN A 47 -2.00 9.45 14.61
CA GLN A 47 -3.00 9.48 15.68
C GLN A 47 -2.70 10.54 16.76
N GLY A 48 -2.26 11.72 16.35
CA GLY A 48 -1.97 12.86 17.22
C GLY A 48 -0.67 12.77 18.04
N LYS A 49 0.18 11.77 17.78
CA LYS A 49 1.46 11.58 18.45
C LYS A 49 2.57 11.46 17.40
N GLU A 50 3.72 12.07 17.67
CA GLU A 50 4.90 12.01 16.83
C GLU A 50 5.41 10.56 16.72
N ILE A 51 5.78 10.12 15.51
CA ILE A 51 6.07 8.70 15.21
C ILE A 51 7.25 8.16 16.03
N ASP A 52 8.28 8.98 16.27
CA ASP A 52 9.46 8.58 17.05
C ASP A 52 9.17 8.43 18.56
N ALA A 53 8.00 8.87 19.02
CA ALA A 53 7.58 8.69 20.42
C ALA A 53 6.87 7.36 20.67
N TYR A 54 6.62 6.55 19.63
CA TYR A 54 6.06 5.22 19.76
C TYR A 54 7.17 4.18 19.96
N THR A 55 6.86 3.12 20.68
CA THR A 55 7.66 1.89 20.68
C THR A 55 7.34 1.05 19.43
N ASP A 56 8.27 0.17 19.02
CA ASP A 56 8.06 -0.74 17.88
C ASP A 56 6.78 -1.58 18.04
N LYS A 57 6.47 -2.01 19.28
CA LYS A 57 5.27 -2.79 19.57
C LYS A 57 3.98 -1.96 19.42
N GLU A 58 4.01 -0.70 19.78
CA GLU A 58 2.88 0.23 19.57
C GLU A 58 2.68 0.50 18.08
N LEU A 59 3.77 0.79 17.34
CA LEU A 59 3.72 1.00 15.88
C LEU A 59 3.20 -0.24 15.14
N ALA A 60 3.61 -1.43 15.55
CA ALA A 60 3.12 -2.69 14.98
C ALA A 60 1.60 -2.92 15.19
N ARG A 61 0.93 -2.14 16.05
CA ARG A 61 -0.53 -2.14 16.22
C ARG A 61 -1.22 -0.98 15.50
N ILE A 62 -0.44 -0.09 14.89
CA ILE A 62 -0.96 1.10 14.19
C ILE A 62 -0.69 0.98 12.69
N ILE A 63 0.46 0.46 12.29
CA ILE A 63 0.90 0.40 10.90
C ILE A 63 1.23 -1.04 10.52
N SER A 64 0.66 -1.53 9.44
CA SER A 64 1.09 -2.74 8.75
C SER A 64 1.72 -2.39 7.41
N VAL A 65 2.68 -3.22 6.96
CA VAL A 65 3.42 -2.98 5.72
C VAL A 65 3.47 -4.25 4.89
N VAL A 66 3.16 -4.12 3.61
CA VAL A 66 3.33 -5.15 2.59
C VAL A 66 4.42 -4.68 1.64
N LEU A 67 5.55 -5.37 1.61
CA LEU A 67 6.70 -5.04 0.75
C LEU A 67 6.63 -5.80 -0.58
N THR A 68 7.24 -5.23 -1.61
CA THR A 68 7.39 -5.86 -2.94
C THR A 68 8.29 -7.08 -2.92
N GLU A 69 9.21 -7.17 -1.94
CA GLU A 69 10.21 -8.21 -1.87
C GLU A 69 9.55 -9.60 -1.72
N ARG A 70 9.93 -10.51 -2.61
CA ARG A 70 9.50 -11.92 -2.52
C ARG A 70 10.26 -12.60 -1.38
N CYS A 71 9.60 -12.76 -0.24
CA CYS A 71 10.13 -13.65 0.79
C CYS A 71 10.00 -15.10 0.29
N ASP A 72 11.10 -15.86 0.32
CA ASP A 72 11.08 -17.30 0.08
C ASP A 72 10.50 -18.02 1.30
N ILE A 73 9.16 -18.10 1.34
CA ILE A 73 8.42 -18.72 2.44
C ILE A 73 8.19 -20.18 2.06
N GLN A 74 8.91 -21.08 2.73
CA GLN A 74 8.81 -22.53 2.51
C GLN A 74 8.05 -23.20 3.66
N ASN A 75 7.36 -24.29 3.33
CA ASN A 75 6.68 -25.17 4.28
C ASN A 75 5.68 -24.50 5.23
N MET A 76 5.05 -23.40 4.78
CA MET A 76 4.03 -22.68 5.52
C MET A 76 2.74 -22.60 4.72
N THR A 77 1.60 -22.86 5.35
CA THR A 77 0.28 -22.68 4.76
C THR A 77 -0.12 -21.21 4.71
N VAL A 78 -1.14 -20.89 3.91
CA VAL A 78 -1.74 -19.54 3.87
C VAL A 78 -2.22 -19.12 5.26
N GLU A 79 -2.93 -20.01 5.97
CA GLU A 79 -3.46 -19.73 7.32
C GLU A 79 -2.33 -19.45 8.31
N GLU A 80 -1.25 -20.22 8.30
CA GLU A 80 -0.09 -20.01 9.14
C GLU A 80 0.60 -18.66 8.84
N LEU A 81 0.77 -18.33 7.56
CA LEU A 81 1.38 -17.05 7.16
C LEU A 81 0.51 -15.86 7.58
N VAL A 82 -0.80 -15.95 7.40
CA VAL A 82 -1.73 -14.91 7.83
C VAL A 82 -1.73 -14.79 9.35
N GLY A 83 -1.61 -15.92 10.05
CA GLY A 83 -1.47 -15.98 11.52
C GLY A 83 -0.27 -15.20 12.06
N LEU A 84 0.83 -15.06 11.30
CA LEU A 84 1.95 -14.20 11.68
C LEU A 84 1.56 -12.72 11.82
N GLY A 85 0.48 -12.28 11.18
CA GLY A 85 -0.08 -10.94 11.39
C GLY A 85 -0.49 -10.67 12.85
N ARG A 86 -0.76 -11.73 13.63
CA ARG A 86 -1.12 -11.63 15.06
C ARG A 86 0.08 -11.43 15.99
N SER A 87 1.33 -11.44 15.48
CA SER A 87 2.54 -11.31 16.28
C SER A 87 2.54 -10.15 17.30
N PRO A 88 1.98 -8.95 17.01
CA PRO A 88 1.92 -7.86 18.00
C PRO A 88 1.01 -8.14 19.20
N TYR A 89 0.15 -9.15 19.11
CA TYR A 89 -0.86 -9.52 20.11
C TYR A 89 -0.52 -10.81 20.86
N THR A 90 0.31 -11.67 20.24
CA THR A 90 0.73 -12.93 20.86
C THR A 90 1.89 -12.73 21.84
N GLY A 91 2.05 -13.66 22.79
CA GLY A 91 3.19 -13.69 23.69
C GLY A 91 4.47 -14.22 23.01
N PHE A 92 5.50 -14.46 23.82
CA PHE A 92 6.81 -14.93 23.37
C PHE A 92 6.75 -16.20 22.50
N TRP A 93 5.83 -17.10 22.77
CA TRP A 93 5.67 -18.36 22.04
C TRP A 93 4.86 -18.24 20.74
N GLY A 94 4.31 -17.07 20.42
CA GLY A 94 3.54 -16.86 19.19
C GLY A 94 2.24 -17.68 19.08
N THR A 95 1.76 -18.27 20.20
CA THR A 95 0.56 -19.11 20.18
C THR A 95 -0.69 -18.29 19.96
N LEU A 96 -1.47 -18.65 18.94
CA LEU A 96 -2.74 -18.02 18.63
C LEU A 96 -3.83 -18.60 19.55
N ASN A 97 -4.58 -17.72 20.21
CA ASN A 97 -5.82 -18.07 20.90
C ASN A 97 -7.01 -18.16 19.91
N ASP A 98 -8.18 -18.53 20.38
CA ASP A 98 -9.34 -18.72 19.50
C ASP A 98 -9.83 -17.41 18.87
N ALA A 99 -9.68 -16.27 19.55
CA ALA A 99 -9.98 -14.95 18.97
C ALA A 99 -9.00 -14.60 17.84
N ASP A 100 -7.71 -14.88 18.03
CA ASP A 100 -6.70 -14.68 16.97
C ASP A 100 -6.98 -15.54 15.73
N LYS A 101 -7.38 -16.81 15.92
CA LYS A 101 -7.77 -17.71 14.82
C LYS A 101 -8.98 -17.19 14.05
N GLU A 102 -9.97 -16.63 14.76
CA GLU A 102 -11.14 -16.01 14.11
C GLU A 102 -10.75 -14.78 13.28
N VAL A 103 -9.86 -13.91 13.79
CA VAL A 103 -9.33 -12.76 13.03
C VAL A 103 -8.58 -13.25 11.78
N VAL A 104 -7.77 -14.29 11.88
CA VAL A 104 -7.07 -14.90 10.73
C VAL A 104 -8.06 -15.37 9.67
N LYS A 105 -9.10 -16.13 10.08
CA LYS A 105 -10.14 -16.63 9.19
C LYS A 105 -10.89 -15.50 8.49
N GLN A 106 -11.29 -14.47 9.24
CA GLN A 106 -11.97 -13.30 8.69
C GLN A 106 -11.07 -12.53 7.71
N SER A 107 -9.78 -12.39 8.01
CA SER A 107 -8.83 -11.73 7.11
C SER A 107 -8.65 -12.47 5.80
N ILE A 108 -8.62 -13.80 5.81
CA ILE A 108 -8.59 -14.66 4.62
C ILE A 108 -9.89 -14.49 3.80
N ALA A 109 -11.04 -14.44 4.46
CA ALA A 109 -12.34 -14.23 3.81
C ALA A 109 -12.46 -12.85 3.15
N TRP A 110 -11.95 -11.80 3.79
CA TRP A 110 -11.97 -10.44 3.22
C TRP A 110 -11.27 -10.34 1.86
N VAL A 111 -10.21 -11.10 1.65
CA VAL A 111 -9.47 -11.12 0.37
C VAL A 111 -9.94 -12.21 -0.58
N GLY A 112 -10.91 -13.06 -0.17
CA GLY A 112 -11.56 -14.07 -1.02
C GLY A 112 -10.66 -15.28 -1.35
N ILE A 113 -9.84 -15.74 -0.39
CA ILE A 113 -8.93 -16.87 -0.58
C ILE A 113 -9.15 -18.01 0.44
N GLU A 114 -10.36 -18.19 0.97
CA GLU A 114 -10.69 -19.21 1.96
C GLU A 114 -10.35 -20.62 1.48
N HIS A 115 -10.54 -20.86 0.20
CA HIS A 115 -10.25 -22.16 -0.46
C HIS A 115 -8.75 -22.48 -0.51
N LEU A 116 -7.88 -21.50 -0.24
CA LEU A 116 -6.42 -21.64 -0.21
C LEU A 116 -5.85 -21.77 1.20
N ALA A 117 -6.66 -21.65 2.26
CA ALA A 117 -6.17 -21.54 3.64
C ALA A 117 -5.15 -22.63 4.02
N GLN A 118 -5.35 -23.86 3.56
CA GLN A 118 -4.48 -25.00 3.84
C GLN A 118 -3.42 -25.27 2.74
N ARG A 119 -3.38 -24.45 1.67
CA ARG A 119 -2.36 -24.59 0.64
C ARG A 119 -1.03 -23.99 1.11
N HIS A 120 0.07 -24.62 0.68
CA HIS A 120 1.41 -24.06 0.92
C HIS A 120 1.65 -22.81 0.08
N VAL A 121 2.17 -21.75 0.71
CA VAL A 121 2.43 -20.44 0.10
C VAL A 121 3.31 -20.55 -1.16
N GLN A 122 4.26 -21.45 -1.18
CA GLN A 122 5.16 -21.69 -2.32
C GLN A 122 4.46 -22.20 -3.58
N THR A 123 3.21 -22.72 -3.46
CA THR A 123 2.43 -23.24 -4.58
C THR A 123 1.42 -22.22 -5.14
N LEU A 124 1.37 -21.04 -4.59
CA LEU A 124 0.45 -19.98 -4.98
C LEU A 124 0.93 -19.25 -6.24
N SER A 125 -0.01 -18.81 -7.06
CA SER A 125 0.24 -17.80 -8.09
C SER A 125 0.64 -16.47 -7.46
N ASP A 126 1.21 -15.56 -8.25
CA ASP A 126 1.61 -14.23 -7.74
C ASP A 126 0.41 -13.45 -7.18
N GLY A 127 -0.76 -13.51 -7.83
CA GLY A 127 -1.99 -12.86 -7.34
C GLY A 127 -2.52 -13.47 -6.05
N GLU A 128 -2.54 -14.82 -5.93
CA GLU A 128 -2.93 -15.51 -4.69
C GLU A 128 -1.97 -15.20 -3.55
N ARG A 129 -0.67 -15.15 -3.85
CA ARG A 129 0.38 -14.77 -2.89
C ARG A 129 0.19 -13.33 -2.41
N GLN A 130 -0.07 -12.40 -3.33
CA GLN A 130 -0.30 -10.99 -2.98
C GLN A 130 -1.54 -10.83 -2.08
N LYS A 131 -2.66 -11.49 -2.41
CA LYS A 131 -3.83 -11.52 -1.54
C LYS A 131 -3.53 -12.10 -0.16
N THR A 132 -2.67 -13.14 -0.09
CA THR A 132 -2.24 -13.72 1.19
C THR A 132 -1.43 -12.72 2.03
N MET A 133 -0.54 -11.93 1.41
CA MET A 133 0.21 -10.89 2.12
C MET A 133 -0.70 -9.76 2.62
N ILE A 134 -1.73 -9.41 1.85
CA ILE A 134 -2.75 -8.44 2.30
C ILE A 134 -3.58 -9.03 3.45
N ALA A 135 -3.99 -10.30 3.38
CA ALA A 135 -4.69 -10.96 4.49
C ALA A 135 -3.84 -10.95 5.77
N LYS A 136 -2.53 -11.19 5.67
CA LYS A 136 -1.60 -11.07 6.80
C LYS A 136 -1.60 -9.65 7.39
N ALA A 137 -1.57 -8.61 6.54
CA ALA A 137 -1.63 -7.22 6.98
C ALA A 137 -2.98 -6.89 7.64
N LEU A 138 -4.09 -7.43 7.12
CA LEU A 138 -5.43 -7.30 7.73
C LEU A 138 -5.50 -7.99 9.10
N ALA A 139 -4.91 -9.19 9.24
CA ALA A 139 -4.87 -9.93 10.50
C ALA A 139 -4.10 -9.19 11.60
N GLN A 140 -3.25 -8.24 11.25
CA GLN A 140 -2.58 -7.35 12.20
C GLN A 140 -3.54 -6.30 12.80
N GLU A 141 -4.76 -6.14 12.26
CA GLU A 141 -5.81 -5.22 12.74
C GLU A 141 -5.35 -3.76 12.89
N THR A 142 -4.39 -3.31 12.09
CA THR A 142 -3.91 -1.94 12.13
C THR A 142 -4.87 -1.00 11.38
N PRO A 143 -5.03 0.26 11.82
CA PRO A 143 -5.77 1.28 11.07
C PRO A 143 -5.08 1.70 9.76
N ILE A 144 -3.76 1.59 9.67
CA ILE A 144 -2.96 2.05 8.53
C ILE A 144 -2.28 0.87 7.86
N ILE A 145 -2.37 0.80 6.52
CA ILE A 145 -1.73 -0.22 5.71
C ILE A 145 -0.91 0.46 4.61
N PHE A 146 0.41 0.25 4.63
CA PHE A 146 1.31 0.65 3.56
C PHE A 146 1.59 -0.55 2.64
N LEU A 147 1.52 -0.33 1.30
CA LEU A 147 1.84 -1.36 0.31
C LEU A 147 2.85 -0.81 -0.71
N ASP A 148 4.02 -1.43 -0.76
CA ASP A 148 5.05 -1.04 -1.73
C ASP A 148 4.89 -1.87 -3.01
N GLU A 149 4.48 -1.23 -4.10
CA GLU A 149 4.23 -1.81 -5.43
C GLU A 149 3.40 -3.13 -5.39
N PRO A 150 2.21 -3.14 -4.77
CA PRO A 150 1.44 -4.38 -4.57
C PRO A 150 0.96 -5.03 -5.87
N THR A 151 0.97 -4.31 -6.99
CA THR A 151 0.59 -4.79 -8.32
C THR A 151 1.75 -5.34 -9.14
N ALA A 152 2.99 -5.29 -8.61
CA ALA A 152 4.14 -5.84 -9.30
C ALA A 152 3.95 -7.34 -9.60
N PHE A 153 4.40 -7.76 -10.77
CA PHE A 153 4.32 -9.16 -11.26
C PHE A 153 2.91 -9.70 -11.55
N LEU A 154 1.85 -8.88 -11.42
CA LEU A 154 0.49 -9.27 -11.73
C LEU A 154 0.15 -8.99 -13.19
N ASP A 155 -0.70 -9.84 -13.79
CA ASP A 155 -1.37 -9.53 -15.04
C ASP A 155 -2.40 -8.40 -14.85
N TYR A 156 -2.87 -7.82 -15.97
CA TYR A 156 -3.74 -6.65 -15.93
C TYR A 156 -5.04 -6.87 -15.15
N THR A 157 -5.69 -8.02 -15.33
CA THR A 157 -6.94 -8.36 -14.62
C THR A 157 -6.70 -8.48 -13.11
N SER A 158 -5.64 -9.17 -12.73
CA SER A 158 -5.25 -9.32 -11.32
C SER A 158 -4.89 -7.97 -10.67
N LYS A 159 -4.29 -7.02 -11.41
CA LYS A 159 -4.03 -5.66 -10.94
C LYS A 159 -5.33 -4.92 -10.64
N VAL A 160 -6.29 -4.96 -11.56
CA VAL A 160 -7.61 -4.34 -11.38
C VAL A 160 -8.31 -4.92 -10.16
N ASP A 161 -8.40 -6.25 -10.05
CA ASP A 161 -9.04 -6.92 -8.93
C ASP A 161 -8.39 -6.55 -7.59
N LEU A 162 -7.05 -6.46 -7.55
CA LEU A 162 -6.32 -6.07 -6.35
C LEU A 162 -6.60 -4.63 -5.94
N LEU A 163 -6.56 -3.69 -6.88
CA LEU A 163 -6.82 -2.27 -6.58
C LEU A 163 -8.27 -2.05 -6.14
N LEU A 164 -9.23 -2.73 -6.77
CA LEU A 164 -10.64 -2.71 -6.33
C LEU A 164 -10.81 -3.33 -4.93
N LEU A 165 -10.08 -4.40 -4.62
CA LEU A 165 -10.04 -4.96 -3.26
C LEU A 165 -9.53 -3.92 -2.25
N LEU A 166 -8.40 -3.27 -2.53
CA LEU A 166 -7.82 -2.26 -1.64
C LEU A 166 -8.76 -1.06 -1.44
N HIS A 167 -9.38 -0.57 -2.52
CA HIS A 167 -10.38 0.49 -2.42
C HIS A 167 -11.59 0.06 -1.57
N ARG A 168 -12.09 -1.18 -1.74
CA ARG A 168 -13.15 -1.72 -0.90
C ARG A 168 -12.75 -1.81 0.57
N LEU A 169 -11.52 -2.26 0.85
CA LEU A 169 -10.99 -2.37 2.22
C LEU A 169 -10.87 -0.99 2.89
N SER A 170 -10.43 0.05 2.16
CA SER A 170 -10.37 1.40 2.72
C SER A 170 -11.75 1.87 3.18
N ARG A 171 -12.79 1.66 2.36
CA ARG A 171 -14.16 2.12 2.64
C ARG A 171 -14.90 1.28 3.68
N GLN A 172 -14.86 -0.05 3.54
CA GLN A 172 -15.70 -0.94 4.36
C GLN A 172 -15.08 -1.32 5.70
N MET A 173 -13.74 -1.29 5.79
CA MET A 173 -13.02 -1.56 7.03
C MET A 173 -12.42 -0.29 7.66
N HIS A 174 -12.75 0.89 7.13
CA HIS A 174 -12.24 2.17 7.62
C HIS A 174 -10.70 2.19 7.75
N LYS A 175 -10.00 1.68 6.72
CA LYS A 175 -8.55 1.62 6.71
C LYS A 175 -7.96 2.79 5.92
N THR A 176 -6.93 3.40 6.46
CA THR A 176 -6.03 4.28 5.70
C THR A 176 -5.12 3.41 4.86
N ILE A 177 -5.25 3.44 3.53
CA ILE A 177 -4.42 2.65 2.63
C ILE A 177 -3.54 3.59 1.81
N PHE A 178 -2.23 3.41 1.93
CA PHE A 178 -1.24 4.14 1.15
C PHE A 178 -0.37 3.15 0.36
N LEU A 179 -0.39 3.25 -0.96
CA LEU A 179 0.39 2.36 -1.81
C LEU A 179 1.29 3.12 -2.77
N SER A 180 2.45 2.53 -3.10
CA SER A 180 3.25 2.97 -4.24
C SER A 180 2.91 2.12 -5.46
N THR A 181 2.94 2.72 -6.65
CA THR A 181 2.73 1.99 -7.91
C THR A 181 3.28 2.76 -9.10
N HIS A 182 3.45 2.04 -10.20
CA HIS A 182 3.70 2.60 -11.53
C HIS A 182 2.53 2.30 -12.51
N ASP A 183 1.45 1.70 -12.05
CA ASP A 183 0.24 1.42 -12.84
C ASP A 183 -0.68 2.65 -12.91
N ILE A 184 -0.20 3.69 -13.56
CA ILE A 184 -0.75 5.04 -13.55
C ILE A 184 -2.21 5.07 -14.00
N GLU A 185 -2.52 4.46 -15.15
CA GLU A 185 -3.86 4.48 -15.74
C GLU A 185 -4.92 3.88 -14.80
N LEU A 186 -4.54 2.85 -14.04
CA LEU A 186 -5.46 2.22 -13.09
C LEU A 186 -5.70 3.11 -11.87
N VAL A 187 -4.65 3.71 -11.30
CA VAL A 187 -4.82 4.52 -10.09
C VAL A 187 -5.49 5.86 -10.37
N LEU A 188 -5.36 6.42 -11.58
CA LEU A 188 -6.13 7.60 -12.00
C LEU A 188 -7.65 7.38 -11.96
N GLN A 189 -8.10 6.12 -12.06
CA GLN A 189 -9.52 5.75 -12.04
C GLN A 189 -10.02 5.34 -10.65
N ILE A 190 -9.15 4.86 -9.77
CA ILE A 190 -9.53 4.18 -8.53
C ILE A 190 -9.10 4.95 -7.28
N ALA A 191 -7.97 5.66 -7.32
CA ALA A 191 -7.44 6.37 -6.17
C ALA A 191 -8.29 7.58 -5.76
N ASP A 192 -8.42 7.80 -4.47
CA ASP A 192 -9.03 9.01 -3.91
C ASP A 192 -8.03 10.18 -3.94
N LYS A 193 -6.77 9.90 -3.65
CA LYS A 193 -5.69 10.89 -3.58
C LYS A 193 -4.42 10.36 -4.25
N LEU A 194 -3.73 11.24 -4.94
CA LEU A 194 -2.44 10.95 -5.58
C LEU A 194 -1.34 11.80 -4.96
N TRP A 195 -0.20 11.19 -4.77
CA TRP A 195 1.08 11.84 -4.49
C TRP A 195 1.98 11.64 -5.70
N LEU A 196 2.20 12.71 -6.48
CA LEU A 196 3.07 12.71 -7.65
C LEU A 196 4.49 13.09 -7.20
N MET A 197 5.39 12.12 -7.22
CA MET A 197 6.78 12.33 -6.81
C MET A 197 7.65 12.57 -8.04
N ASP A 198 8.18 13.77 -8.16
CA ASP A 198 9.03 14.22 -9.27
C ASP A 198 10.36 14.77 -8.76
N ALA A 199 11.44 14.60 -9.55
CA ALA A 199 12.78 14.99 -9.14
C ALA A 199 12.99 16.50 -9.09
N GLN A 200 12.21 17.27 -9.85
CA GLN A 200 12.35 18.72 -9.95
C GLN A 200 11.37 19.46 -9.06
N SER A 201 10.11 19.02 -9.06
CA SER A 201 9.01 19.68 -8.33
C SER A 201 8.72 19.10 -6.94
N GLY A 202 9.40 18.00 -6.56
CA GLY A 202 9.17 17.34 -5.29
C GLY A 202 7.91 16.48 -5.29
N VAL A 203 7.03 16.67 -4.30
CA VAL A 203 5.77 15.91 -4.19
C VAL A 203 4.58 16.84 -4.37
N THR A 204 3.75 16.58 -5.38
CA THR A 204 2.48 17.29 -5.64
C THR A 204 1.33 16.38 -5.23
N ILE A 205 0.36 16.92 -4.50
CA ILE A 205 -0.70 16.12 -3.86
C ILE A 205 -2.08 16.66 -4.23
N GLY A 206 -3.00 15.76 -4.54
CA GLY A 206 -4.40 16.13 -4.84
C GLY A 206 -5.22 14.92 -5.27
N SER A 207 -6.52 15.12 -5.45
CA SER A 207 -7.33 14.10 -6.12
C SER A 207 -6.95 13.99 -7.60
N PRO A 208 -7.18 12.83 -8.26
CA PRO A 208 -6.94 12.71 -9.71
C PRO A 208 -7.60 13.81 -10.53
N GLN A 209 -8.81 14.22 -10.13
CA GLN A 209 -9.56 15.28 -10.80
C GLN A 209 -8.91 16.65 -10.61
N GLN A 210 -8.52 17.01 -9.39
CA GLN A 210 -7.85 18.29 -9.11
C GLN A 210 -6.53 18.40 -9.89
N LEU A 211 -5.70 17.35 -9.84
CA LEU A 211 -4.40 17.32 -10.52
C LEU A 211 -4.50 17.31 -12.05
N ALA A 212 -5.63 16.81 -12.61
CA ALA A 212 -5.92 16.94 -14.01
C ALA A 212 -6.28 18.39 -14.37
N GLN A 213 -7.17 19.02 -13.58
CA GLN A 213 -7.69 20.38 -13.84
C GLN A 213 -6.62 21.47 -13.70
N ASP A 214 -5.73 21.35 -12.71
CA ASP A 214 -4.66 22.33 -12.47
C ASP A 214 -3.41 22.11 -13.37
N GLY A 215 -3.45 21.10 -14.24
CA GLY A 215 -2.39 20.74 -15.16
C GLY A 215 -1.18 20.05 -14.53
N SER A 216 -1.26 19.64 -13.26
CA SER A 216 -0.17 18.93 -12.57
C SER A 216 0.11 17.57 -13.19
N LEU A 217 -0.95 16.81 -13.57
CA LEU A 217 -0.80 15.54 -14.29
C LEU A 217 -0.19 15.77 -15.68
N ALA A 218 -0.63 16.78 -16.42
CA ALA A 218 -0.07 17.09 -17.72
C ALA A 218 1.43 17.42 -17.63
N ARG A 219 1.84 18.19 -16.62
CA ARG A 219 3.27 18.48 -16.37
C ARG A 219 4.05 17.24 -15.95
N PHE A 220 3.48 16.41 -15.07
CA PHE A 220 4.10 15.18 -14.58
C PHE A 220 4.34 14.17 -15.71
N PHE A 221 3.44 14.07 -16.68
CA PHE A 221 3.55 13.20 -17.85
C PHE A 221 4.16 13.89 -19.07
N SER A 222 4.58 15.16 -18.96
CA SER A 222 5.18 15.90 -20.09
C SER A 222 6.46 15.22 -20.56
N HIS A 223 6.40 14.59 -21.73
CA HIS A 223 7.53 13.96 -22.42
C HIS A 223 7.36 14.16 -23.91
N GLU A 224 8.45 14.14 -24.69
CA GLU A 224 8.46 14.41 -26.14
C GLU A 224 7.42 13.59 -26.93
N HIS A 225 7.14 12.35 -26.46
CA HIS A 225 6.22 11.42 -27.12
C HIS A 225 4.96 11.09 -26.30
N ILE A 226 4.71 11.79 -25.21
CA ILE A 226 3.58 11.50 -24.32
C ILE A 226 2.78 12.76 -24.06
N THR A 227 1.47 12.66 -24.22
CA THR A 227 0.53 13.70 -23.81
C THR A 227 -0.49 13.12 -22.85
N PHE A 228 -0.90 13.91 -21.88
CA PHE A 228 -1.99 13.62 -20.96
C PHE A 228 -3.20 14.48 -21.32
N ASP A 229 -4.31 13.84 -21.61
CA ASP A 229 -5.59 14.49 -21.84
C ASP A 229 -6.32 14.67 -20.50
N SER A 230 -6.51 15.91 -20.09
CA SER A 230 -7.11 16.26 -18.79
C SER A 230 -8.61 15.93 -18.72
N ASP A 231 -9.31 15.92 -19.86
CA ASP A 231 -10.75 15.66 -19.89
C ASP A 231 -11.04 14.15 -19.83
N THR A 232 -10.32 13.38 -20.61
CA THR A 232 -10.48 11.90 -20.65
C THR A 232 -9.62 11.19 -19.62
N ARG A 233 -8.61 11.86 -19.05
CA ARG A 233 -7.55 11.31 -18.18
C ARG A 233 -6.77 10.16 -18.83
N LEU A 234 -6.64 10.19 -20.12
CA LEU A 234 -5.90 9.20 -20.89
C LEU A 234 -4.49 9.70 -21.20
N ILE A 235 -3.57 8.75 -21.22
CA ILE A 235 -2.20 8.96 -21.65
C ILE A 235 -2.10 8.50 -23.11
N THR A 236 -1.70 9.40 -23.99
CA THR A 236 -1.53 9.12 -25.43
C THR A 236 -0.08 9.18 -25.82
N VAL A 237 0.36 8.19 -26.58
CA VAL A 237 1.73 8.13 -27.13
C VAL A 237 1.71 8.59 -28.58
N HIS A 238 2.62 9.49 -28.95
CA HIS A 238 2.82 9.99 -30.32
C HIS A 238 4.12 9.39 -30.89
N LEU A 239 4.04 8.86 -32.12
CA LEU A 239 5.17 8.27 -32.85
C LEU A 239 5.88 9.34 -33.70
#